data_ffa7a64ee99898a4d790da81a6fd401b
#
_entry.id   ffa7a64ee99898a4d790da81a6fd401b
#
_cell.length_a   1.000
_cell.length_b   1.000
_cell.length_c   1.000
_cell.angle_alpha   90.00
_cell.angle_beta   90.00
_cell.angle_gamma   90.00
#
_symmetry.space_group_name_H-M   'P 1'
#
loop_
_entity.id
_entity.type
_entity.pdbx_description
1 polymer ?
#
loop_
_entity_poly.entity_id
_entity_poly.type
_entity_poly.pdbx_seq_one_letter_code
_entity_poly.pdbx_strand_id
1 'polypeptide(L)'
;MEGMKSEIKSMLQGIERYNPENIKTLEHYVDLQAREKGYDLEANLALLKLYQFNPTYNNLSVVVQILLKALTNLPHTDFVLCKCLLSQELLEDSQVQQTIFSWNS
;
A
#
# COMPACT_ATOMS: atom_id res chain seq x y z
N MET A 1 -13.24 4.19 9.85
CA MET A 1 -12.38 3.09 9.37
C MET A 1 -13.01 1.71 9.56
N GLU A 2 -13.65 1.45 10.68
CA GLU A 2 -14.23 0.13 10.94
C GLU A 2 -15.25 -0.31 9.88
N GLY A 3 -16.16 0.58 9.48
CA GLY A 3 -17.15 0.23 8.46
C GLY A 3 -16.49 -0.05 7.12
N MET A 4 -15.51 0.73 6.76
CA MET A 4 -14.78 0.55 5.51
C MET A 4 -13.88 -0.67 5.56
N LYS A 5 -13.34 -1.00 6.73
CA LYS A 5 -12.52 -2.19 6.91
C LYS A 5 -13.28 -3.46 6.54
N SER A 6 -14.54 -3.56 6.96
CA SER A 6 -15.39 -4.70 6.64
C SER A 6 -15.63 -4.79 5.13
N GLU A 7 -15.91 -3.66 4.49
CA GLU A 7 -16.11 -3.60 3.06
C GLU A 7 -14.87 -4.03 2.29
N ILE A 8 -13.71 -3.53 2.70
CA ILE A 8 -12.44 -3.86 2.09
C ILE A 8 -12.15 -5.36 2.23
N LYS A 9 -12.36 -5.90 3.43
CA LYS A 9 -12.13 -7.33 3.67
C LYS A 9 -12.99 -8.20 2.76
N SER A 10 -14.24 -7.83 2.59
CA SER A 10 -15.16 -8.55 1.70
C SER A 10 -14.66 -8.48 0.25
N MET A 11 -14.23 -7.31 -0.18
CA MET A 11 -13.72 -7.10 -1.54
C MET A 11 -12.49 -7.95 -1.82
N LEU A 12 -11.62 -8.14 -0.83
CA LEU A 12 -10.37 -8.87 -1.00
C LEU A 12 -10.54 -10.39 -0.99
N GLN A 13 -11.73 -10.90 -0.69
CA GLN A 13 -11.94 -12.34 -0.57
C GLN A 13 -12.22 -13.05 -1.88
N GLY A 14 -12.42 -12.33 -2.98
CA GLY A 14 -12.77 -12.93 -4.24
C GLY A 14 -11.95 -12.42 -5.39
N ILE A 15 -12.45 -12.63 -6.60
CA ILE A 15 -11.81 -12.16 -7.83
C ILE A 15 -11.66 -10.65 -7.83
N GLU A 16 -12.54 -9.96 -7.13
CA GLU A 16 -12.54 -8.50 -7.08
C GLU A 16 -11.25 -7.91 -6.55
N ARG A 17 -10.46 -8.69 -5.81
CA ARG A 17 -9.19 -8.18 -5.28
C ARG A 17 -8.21 -7.77 -6.39
N TYR A 18 -8.39 -8.32 -7.60
CA TYR A 18 -7.53 -8.01 -8.74
C TYR A 18 -8.16 -7.02 -9.71
N ASN A 19 -9.33 -6.48 -9.39
CA ASN A 19 -10.03 -5.54 -10.26
C ASN A 19 -9.44 -4.14 -10.09
N PRO A 20 -8.84 -3.56 -11.17
CA PRO A 20 -8.25 -2.22 -11.08
C PRO A 20 -9.24 -1.12 -10.73
N GLU A 21 -10.53 -1.36 -10.91
CA GLU A 21 -11.54 -0.38 -10.50
C GLU A 21 -11.56 -0.18 -8.99
N ASN A 22 -11.01 -1.13 -8.23
CA ASN A 22 -10.96 -1.03 -6.77
C ASN A 22 -9.76 -0.22 -6.27
N ILE A 23 -8.88 0.21 -7.18
CA ILE A 23 -7.68 0.97 -6.78
C ILE A 23 -8.06 2.24 -6.02
N LYS A 24 -9.03 3.00 -6.52
CA LYS A 24 -9.43 4.24 -5.86
C LYS A 24 -9.99 4.00 -4.46
N THR A 25 -10.76 2.94 -4.31
CA THR A 25 -11.31 2.58 -3.00
C THR A 25 -10.18 2.24 -2.02
N LEU A 26 -9.21 1.46 -2.47
CA LEU A 26 -8.07 1.09 -1.64
C LEU A 26 -7.20 2.32 -1.31
N GLU A 27 -7.01 3.22 -2.28
CA GLU A 27 -6.27 4.46 -2.04
C GLU A 27 -6.94 5.31 -0.97
N HIS A 28 -8.26 5.41 -1.02
CA HIS A 28 -9.00 6.12 0.01
C HIS A 28 -8.83 5.45 1.38
N TYR A 29 -8.81 4.14 1.40
CA TYR A 29 -8.61 3.40 2.63
C TYR A 29 -7.22 3.63 3.24
N VAL A 30 -6.19 3.72 2.39
CA VAL A 30 -4.85 4.07 2.86
C VAL A 30 -4.85 5.45 3.53
N ASP A 31 -5.53 6.40 2.92
CA ASP A 31 -5.66 7.74 3.49
C ASP A 31 -6.36 7.71 4.85
N LEU A 32 -7.42 6.92 4.97
CA LEU A 32 -8.11 6.75 6.25
C LEU A 32 -7.23 6.12 7.31
N GLN A 33 -6.41 5.14 6.93
CA GLN A 33 -5.45 4.55 7.87
C GLN A 33 -4.52 5.62 8.45
N ALA A 34 -4.05 6.52 7.58
CA ALA A 34 -3.16 7.59 8.03
C ALA A 34 -3.86 8.55 8.98
N ARG A 35 -5.09 8.92 8.67
CA ARG A 35 -5.87 9.88 9.47
C ARG A 35 -6.28 9.32 10.83
N GLU A 36 -6.65 8.05 10.87
CA GLU A 36 -7.19 7.41 12.06
C GLU A 36 -6.17 6.56 12.79
N LYS A 37 -4.91 6.67 12.39
CA LYS A 37 -3.80 5.93 12.99
C LYS A 37 -4.01 4.42 12.97
N GLY A 38 -4.72 3.94 11.93
CA GLY A 38 -4.93 2.51 11.74
C GLY A 38 -3.87 1.91 10.84
N TYR A 39 -3.91 0.59 10.71
CA TYR A 39 -2.98 -0.11 9.83
C TYR A 39 -3.62 -1.42 9.36
N ASP A 40 -3.63 -1.63 8.05
CA ASP A 40 -4.15 -2.85 7.44
C ASP A 40 -3.18 -3.32 6.36
N LEU A 41 -2.25 -4.17 6.75
CA LEU A 41 -1.22 -4.66 5.85
C LEU A 41 -1.79 -5.39 4.65
N GLU A 42 -2.79 -6.24 4.86
CA GLU A 42 -3.38 -7.03 3.78
C GLU A 42 -3.95 -6.14 2.66
N ALA A 43 -4.69 -5.10 3.05
CA ALA A 43 -5.24 -4.17 2.07
C ALA A 43 -4.14 -3.40 1.35
N ASN A 44 -3.11 -2.98 2.09
CA ASN A 44 -2.00 -2.22 1.51
C ASN A 44 -1.21 -3.07 0.53
N LEU A 45 -0.96 -4.33 0.85
CA LEU A 45 -0.28 -5.24 -0.07
C LEU A 45 -1.11 -5.50 -1.32
N ALA A 46 -2.43 -5.62 -1.17
CA ALA A 46 -3.32 -5.81 -2.31
C ALA A 46 -3.24 -4.62 -3.26
N LEU A 47 -3.21 -3.41 -2.71
CA LEU A 47 -3.10 -2.21 -3.53
C LEU A 47 -1.76 -2.17 -4.28
N LEU A 48 -0.66 -2.47 -3.59
CA LEU A 48 0.65 -2.52 -4.25
C LEU A 48 0.68 -3.56 -5.37
N LYS A 49 0.03 -4.69 -5.16
CA LYS A 49 -0.08 -5.72 -6.19
C LYS A 49 -0.86 -5.23 -7.40
N LEU A 50 -1.96 -4.51 -7.16
CA LEU A 50 -2.74 -3.93 -8.24
C LEU A 50 -1.91 -2.93 -9.05
N TYR A 51 -1.09 -2.14 -8.39
CA TYR A 51 -0.17 -1.24 -9.08
C TYR A 51 0.85 -2.01 -9.92
N GLN A 52 1.35 -3.12 -9.39
CA GLN A 52 2.32 -3.94 -10.10
C GLN A 52 1.74 -4.50 -11.41
N PHE A 53 0.48 -4.92 -11.36
CA PHE A 53 -0.21 -5.44 -12.55
C PHE A 53 -0.73 -4.33 -13.47
N ASN A 54 -0.90 -3.13 -12.95
CA ASN A 54 -1.46 -2.00 -13.69
C ASN A 54 -0.60 -0.75 -13.49
N PRO A 55 0.62 -0.73 -14.06
CA PRO A 55 1.59 0.34 -13.77
C PRO A 55 1.10 1.75 -14.08
N THR A 56 0.16 1.89 -15.02
CA THR A 56 -0.37 3.21 -15.37
C THR A 56 -1.15 3.86 -14.23
N TYR A 57 -1.55 3.07 -13.23
CA TYR A 57 -2.28 3.57 -12.06
C TYR A 57 -1.38 3.90 -10.89
N ASN A 58 -0.07 3.70 -11.01
CA ASN A 58 0.85 3.99 -9.91
C ASN A 58 0.60 5.37 -9.34
N ASN A 59 0.46 5.42 -8.02
CA ASN A 59 0.30 6.68 -7.28
C ASN A 59 1.41 6.78 -6.26
N LEU A 60 2.41 7.59 -6.57
CA LEU A 60 3.60 7.69 -5.75
C LEU A 60 3.29 8.12 -4.32
N SER A 61 2.39 9.08 -4.15
CA SER A 61 2.01 9.56 -2.83
C SER A 61 1.47 8.43 -1.96
N VAL A 62 0.63 7.58 -2.54
CA VAL A 62 0.04 6.45 -1.81
C VAL A 62 1.10 5.41 -1.48
N VAL A 63 2.01 5.13 -2.42
CA VAL A 63 3.09 4.17 -2.20
C VAL A 63 3.95 4.62 -1.02
N VAL A 64 4.31 5.90 -0.98
CA VAL A 64 5.11 6.44 0.12
C VAL A 64 4.35 6.33 1.45
N GLN A 65 3.06 6.61 1.45
CA GLN A 65 2.24 6.47 2.66
C GLN A 65 2.25 5.03 3.17
N ILE A 66 2.10 4.06 2.27
CA ILE A 66 2.13 2.65 2.64
C ILE A 66 3.47 2.28 3.26
N LEU A 67 4.57 2.70 2.64
CA LEU A 67 5.91 2.41 3.15
C LEU A 67 6.14 3.05 4.52
N LEU A 68 5.71 4.29 4.69
CA LEU A 68 5.86 4.97 5.98
C LEU A 68 5.04 4.31 7.06
N LYS A 69 3.84 3.85 6.74
CA LYS A 69 3.01 3.12 7.69
C LYS A 69 3.68 1.81 8.11
N ALA A 70 4.26 1.09 7.16
CA ALA A 70 4.97 -0.14 7.46
C ALA A 70 6.16 0.11 8.39
N LEU A 71 6.88 1.21 8.17
CA LEU A 71 8.00 1.60 9.02
C LEU A 71 7.58 1.90 10.44
N THR A 72 6.46 2.62 10.59
CA THR A 72 6.02 3.06 11.92
C THR A 72 5.34 1.97 12.71
N ASN A 73 4.84 0.94 12.04
CA ASN A 73 4.08 -0.11 12.71
C ASN A 73 4.88 -1.39 12.93
N LEU A 74 6.13 -1.43 12.49
CA LEU A 74 6.97 -2.63 12.69
C LEU A 74 6.15 -3.89 13.03
N PRO A 75 6.40 -5.03 12.52
CA PRO A 75 7.76 -5.57 12.37
C PRO A 75 8.39 -5.27 11.02
N HIS A 76 9.66 -5.45 11.02
CA HIS A 76 10.54 -5.35 9.88
C HIS A 76 10.00 -6.10 8.65
N THR A 77 9.39 -7.26 8.88
CA THR A 77 8.85 -8.10 7.82
C THR A 77 7.83 -7.38 6.95
N ASP A 78 6.97 -6.54 7.57
CA ASP A 78 5.93 -5.82 6.84
C ASP A 78 6.53 -4.87 5.81
N PHE A 79 7.60 -4.17 6.19
CA PHE A 79 8.27 -3.26 5.27
C PHE A 79 8.92 -4.01 4.12
N VAL A 80 9.55 -5.14 4.41
CA VAL A 80 10.18 -5.97 3.37
C VAL A 80 9.13 -6.46 2.38
N LEU A 81 7.97 -6.91 2.86
CA LEU A 81 6.89 -7.37 1.99
C LEU A 81 6.41 -6.25 1.07
N CYS A 82 6.20 -5.06 1.61
CA CYS A 82 5.77 -3.92 0.81
C CYS A 82 6.82 -3.57 -0.25
N LYS A 83 8.08 -3.51 0.16
CA LYS A 83 9.18 -3.19 -0.74
C LYS A 83 9.27 -4.18 -1.90
N CYS A 84 9.09 -5.47 -1.62
CA CYS A 84 9.18 -6.51 -2.65
C CYS A 84 8.09 -6.41 -3.71
N LEU A 85 6.98 -5.74 -3.41
CA LEU A 85 5.90 -5.59 -4.37
C LEU A 85 6.03 -4.35 -5.25
N LEU A 86 7.04 -3.52 -5.02
CA LEU A 86 7.25 -2.32 -5.82
C LEU A 86 7.83 -2.68 -7.18
N SER A 87 7.34 -2.02 -8.24
CA SER A 87 7.92 -2.17 -9.56
C SER A 87 9.29 -1.51 -9.61
N GLN A 88 10.10 -1.89 -10.60
CA GLN A 88 11.41 -1.30 -10.80
C GLN A 88 11.33 0.22 -10.93
N GLU A 89 10.33 0.70 -11.65
CA GLU A 89 10.11 2.13 -11.84
C GLU A 89 9.89 2.84 -10.52
N LEU A 90 9.07 2.28 -9.63
CA LEU A 90 8.83 2.84 -8.32
C LEU A 90 10.08 2.78 -7.45
N LEU A 91 10.84 1.70 -7.53
CA LEU A 91 12.06 1.55 -6.75
C LEU A 91 13.11 2.59 -7.12
N GLU A 92 13.09 3.08 -8.35
CA GLU A 92 14.03 4.08 -8.83
C GLU A 92 13.61 5.51 -8.52
N ASP A 93 12.37 5.70 -8.06
CA ASP A 93 11.86 7.02 -7.74
C ASP A 93 12.56 7.59 -6.52
N SER A 94 12.91 8.87 -6.58
CA SER A 94 13.69 9.51 -5.52
C SER A 94 12.95 9.54 -4.18
N GLN A 95 11.65 9.75 -4.17
CA GLN A 95 10.88 9.77 -2.93
C GLN A 95 10.81 8.39 -2.30
N VAL A 96 10.63 7.36 -3.12
CA VAL A 96 10.61 5.98 -2.66
C VAL A 96 11.98 5.61 -2.11
N GLN A 97 13.04 5.97 -2.82
CA GLN A 97 14.40 5.68 -2.36
C GLN A 97 14.73 6.39 -1.05
N GLN A 98 14.29 7.62 -0.89
CA GLN A 98 14.47 8.33 0.37
C GLN A 98 13.80 7.62 1.53
N THR A 99 12.60 7.10 1.29
CA THR A 99 11.86 6.36 2.32
C THR A 99 12.61 5.08 2.70
N ILE A 100 13.08 4.34 1.69
CA ILE A 100 13.84 3.10 1.91
C ILE A 100 15.15 3.41 2.62
N PHE A 101 15.82 4.46 2.22
CA PHE A 101 17.10 4.87 2.80
C PHE A 101 16.93 5.24 4.28
N SER A 102 15.85 5.94 4.59
CA SER A 102 15.50 6.30 5.96
C SER A 102 15.34 5.05 6.83
N TRP A 103 14.74 4.00 6.26
CA TRP A 103 14.55 2.74 6.96
C TRP A 103 15.90 2.07 7.27
N ASN A 104 16.85 2.18 6.34
CA ASN A 104 18.16 1.56 6.50
C ASN A 104 19.08 2.33 7.45
N SER A 105 18.73 3.56 7.75
CA SER A 105 19.55 4.37 8.65
C SER A 105 19.05 4.30 10.10
#